data_9c68efa0491f712fb80f1dcef1a4fb05
#
_entry.id   9c68efa0491f712fb80f1dcef1a4fb05
#
_cell.length_a   1.000
_cell.length_b   1.000
_cell.length_c   1.000
_cell.angle_alpha   90.00
_cell.angle_beta   90.00
_cell.angle_gamma   90.00
#
_symmetry.space_group_name_H-M   'P 1'
#
loop_
_entity.id
_entity.type
_entity.pdbx_description
1 polymer ?
#
loop_
_entity_poly.entity_id
_entity_poly.type
_entity_poly.pdbx_seq_one_letter_code
_entity_poly.pdbx_strand_id
1 'polypeptide(L)'
;MNSIKSSFSIKNLENFSGIKAHTLRIWEKRYNLLEPERTETNIRRYSLDNLKKLLNVTLLYNHGFKISKISSLSNEEISDSVSSIALKSNSEQIAINTFKLAMINFDCELFNKNYDEILSHQNFEYVFVDVFMPLMKELGILWQTGAISPTHEHFITNLIKQKIHIQ
;
A
#
# COMPACT_ATOMS: atom_id res chain seq x y z
N MET A 1 -13.99 20.95 -2.36
CA MET A 1 -14.18 19.49 -2.50
C MET A 1 -12.80 18.86 -2.63
N ASN A 2 -12.31 18.17 -1.58
CA ASN A 2 -11.07 17.41 -1.66
C ASN A 2 -11.35 16.15 -2.49
N SER A 3 -10.88 16.12 -3.74
CA SER A 3 -11.02 14.92 -4.54
C SER A 3 -10.04 13.86 -4.04
N ILE A 4 -10.56 12.71 -3.68
CA ILE A 4 -9.76 11.50 -3.43
C ILE A 4 -8.87 11.29 -4.66
N LYS A 5 -7.57 11.09 -4.44
CA LYS A 5 -6.63 10.84 -5.55
C LYS A 5 -6.96 9.48 -6.18
N SER A 6 -7.75 9.50 -7.25
CA SER A 6 -8.22 8.31 -7.97
C SER A 6 -7.28 7.84 -9.09
N SER A 7 -6.23 8.63 -9.40
CA SER A 7 -5.34 8.37 -10.53
C SER A 7 -3.86 8.56 -10.16
N PHE A 8 -3.03 7.59 -10.50
CA PHE A 8 -1.61 7.51 -10.14
C PHE A 8 -0.74 7.43 -11.38
N SER A 9 0.42 8.09 -11.34
CA SER A 9 1.47 7.90 -12.35
C SER A 9 2.28 6.64 -12.06
N ILE A 10 3.06 6.15 -13.04
CA ILE A 10 3.98 5.03 -12.80
C ILE A 10 5.03 5.37 -11.74
N LYS A 11 5.41 6.64 -11.61
CA LYS A 11 6.33 7.10 -10.56
C LYS A 11 5.69 7.04 -9.18
N ASN A 12 4.39 7.33 -9.07
CA ASN A 12 3.67 7.11 -7.82
C ASN A 12 3.66 5.62 -7.46
N LEU A 13 3.37 4.72 -8.42
CA LEU A 13 3.40 3.28 -8.19
C LEU A 13 4.78 2.80 -7.72
N GLU A 14 5.87 3.27 -8.35
CA GLU A 14 7.25 3.01 -7.90
C GLU A 14 7.44 3.43 -6.43
N ASN A 15 7.01 4.64 -6.08
CA ASN A 15 7.19 5.17 -4.72
C ASN A 15 6.39 4.38 -3.67
N PHE A 16 5.16 3.93 -4.01
CA PHE A 16 4.33 3.14 -3.10
C PHE A 16 4.80 1.70 -2.93
N SER A 17 5.29 1.07 -4.00
CA SER A 17 5.63 -0.35 -4.03
C SER A 17 7.12 -0.63 -3.81
N GLY A 18 7.99 0.37 -4.02
CA GLY A 18 9.44 0.17 -4.06
C GLY A 18 9.94 -0.49 -5.37
N ILE A 19 9.05 -0.94 -6.25
CA ILE A 19 9.41 -1.59 -7.51
C ILE A 19 9.71 -0.52 -8.57
N LYS A 20 10.87 -0.61 -9.21
CA LYS A 20 11.29 0.37 -10.22
C LYS A 20 10.33 0.48 -11.40
N ALA A 21 10.09 1.71 -11.87
CA ALA A 21 9.15 1.99 -12.96
C ALA A 21 9.41 1.15 -14.24
N HIS A 22 10.69 0.87 -14.57
CA HIS A 22 11.00 0.02 -15.72
C HIS A 22 10.56 -1.43 -15.49
N THR A 23 10.71 -1.96 -14.27
CA THR A 23 10.25 -3.30 -13.90
C THR A 23 8.73 -3.39 -13.98
N LEU A 24 8.02 -2.37 -13.49
CA LEU A 24 6.55 -2.30 -13.61
C LEU A 24 6.09 -2.32 -15.07
N ARG A 25 6.79 -1.60 -15.96
CA ARG A 25 6.49 -1.65 -17.41
C ARG A 25 6.73 -3.04 -18.02
N ILE A 26 7.76 -3.76 -17.55
CA ILE A 26 8.01 -5.15 -17.99
C ILE A 26 6.87 -6.05 -17.49
N TRP A 27 6.45 -5.91 -16.24
CA TRP A 27 5.35 -6.69 -15.67
C TRP A 27 4.02 -6.41 -16.37
N GLU A 28 3.73 -5.14 -16.67
CA GLU A 28 2.58 -4.73 -17.48
C GLU A 28 2.61 -5.41 -18.86
N LYS A 29 3.71 -5.24 -19.61
CA LYS A 29 3.83 -5.74 -20.98
C LYS A 29 3.87 -7.26 -21.08
N ARG A 30 4.60 -7.92 -20.16
CA ARG A 30 4.89 -9.37 -20.26
C ARG A 30 3.84 -10.23 -19.58
N TYR A 31 3.23 -9.72 -18.52
CA TYR A 31 2.34 -10.49 -17.67
C TYR A 31 0.93 -9.90 -17.57
N ASN A 32 0.67 -8.79 -18.22
CA ASN A 32 -0.61 -8.05 -18.12
C ASN A 32 -1.04 -7.80 -16.66
N LEU A 33 -0.05 -7.53 -15.81
CA LEU A 33 -0.26 -7.46 -14.36
C LEU A 33 -1.10 -6.25 -13.95
N LEU A 34 -0.90 -5.12 -14.64
CA LEU A 34 -1.59 -3.85 -14.44
C LEU A 34 -2.20 -3.38 -15.75
N GLU A 35 -3.36 -2.74 -15.67
CA GLU A 35 -4.10 -2.22 -16.80
C GLU A 35 -4.23 -0.69 -16.70
N PRO A 36 -3.22 0.08 -17.13
CA PRO A 36 -3.29 1.53 -17.09
C PRO A 36 -4.25 2.07 -18.16
N GLU A 37 -5.00 3.09 -17.81
CA GLU A 37 -5.62 3.98 -18.76
C GLU A 37 -4.56 4.86 -19.43
N ARG A 38 -4.83 5.31 -20.66
CA ARG A 38 -3.96 6.23 -21.37
C ARG A 38 -4.68 7.56 -21.61
N THR A 39 -3.98 8.65 -21.31
CA THR A 39 -4.45 9.98 -21.68
C THR A 39 -4.37 10.18 -23.20
N GLU A 40 -4.97 11.24 -23.68
CA GLU A 40 -4.86 11.66 -25.10
C GLU A 40 -3.39 11.85 -25.53
N THR A 41 -2.52 12.25 -24.64
CA THR A 41 -1.07 12.36 -24.85
C THR A 41 -0.31 11.06 -24.60
N ASN A 42 -1.01 9.91 -24.54
CA ASN A 42 -0.45 8.57 -24.37
C ASN A 42 0.29 8.34 -23.02
N ILE A 43 -0.01 9.15 -22.01
CA ILE A 43 0.57 8.99 -20.65
C ILE A 43 -0.25 7.94 -19.88
N ARG A 44 0.46 6.99 -19.22
CA ARG A 44 -0.16 5.97 -18.37
C ARG A 44 -0.73 6.56 -17.08
N ARG A 45 -1.95 6.17 -16.77
CA ARG A 45 -2.64 6.46 -15.52
C ARG A 45 -3.17 5.16 -14.91
N TYR A 46 -2.94 4.98 -13.63
CA TYR A 46 -3.32 3.78 -12.88
C TYR A 46 -4.40 4.13 -11.87
N SER A 47 -5.40 3.28 -11.77
CA SER A 47 -6.47 3.41 -10.79
C SER A 47 -6.01 3.04 -9.38
N LEU A 48 -6.84 3.32 -8.39
CA LEU A 48 -6.63 2.86 -7.02
C LEU A 48 -6.58 1.32 -6.94
N ASP A 49 -7.39 0.63 -7.74
CA ASP A 49 -7.39 -0.84 -7.76
C ASP A 49 -6.09 -1.41 -8.33
N ASN A 50 -5.51 -0.75 -9.34
CA ASN A 50 -4.15 -1.08 -9.80
C ASN A 50 -3.12 -0.91 -8.68
N LEU A 51 -3.23 0.15 -7.87
CA LEU A 51 -2.33 0.36 -6.73
C LEU A 51 -2.51 -0.72 -5.66
N LYS A 52 -3.75 -1.03 -5.26
CA LYS A 52 -4.06 -2.11 -4.31
C LYS A 52 -3.49 -3.45 -4.79
N LYS A 53 -3.78 -3.81 -6.06
CA LYS A 53 -3.24 -5.03 -6.67
C LYS A 53 -1.72 -5.05 -6.63
N LEU A 54 -1.06 -3.94 -7.00
CA LEU A 54 0.40 -3.85 -6.99
C LEU A 54 0.98 -4.03 -5.59
N LEU A 55 0.39 -3.47 -4.54
CA LEU A 55 0.86 -3.64 -3.16
C LEU A 55 0.80 -5.11 -2.73
N ASN A 56 -0.29 -5.82 -3.05
CA ASN A 56 -0.45 -7.24 -2.78
C ASN A 56 0.57 -8.08 -3.57
N VAL A 57 0.73 -7.79 -4.87
CA VAL A 57 1.73 -8.44 -5.73
C VAL A 57 3.14 -8.24 -5.21
N THR A 58 3.46 -7.02 -4.79
CA THR A 58 4.79 -6.68 -4.24
C THR A 58 5.06 -7.46 -2.96
N LEU A 59 4.06 -7.62 -2.10
CA LEU A 59 4.18 -8.40 -0.88
C LEU A 59 4.51 -9.86 -1.21
N LEU A 60 3.76 -10.52 -2.12
CA LEU A 60 4.03 -11.88 -2.55
C LEU A 60 5.42 -12.01 -3.20
N TYR A 61 5.80 -11.05 -4.04
CA TYR A 61 7.09 -11.02 -4.70
C TYR A 61 8.26 -10.93 -3.70
N ASN A 62 8.14 -10.08 -2.69
CA ASN A 62 9.13 -9.92 -1.63
C ASN A 62 9.23 -11.19 -0.73
N HIS A 63 8.16 -12.00 -0.67
CA HIS A 63 8.16 -13.31 -0.02
C HIS A 63 8.63 -14.46 -0.94
N GLY A 64 9.26 -14.13 -2.09
CA GLY A 64 9.91 -15.11 -2.97
C GLY A 64 9.00 -15.76 -4.01
N PHE A 65 7.76 -15.32 -4.15
CA PHE A 65 6.89 -15.81 -5.22
C PHE A 65 7.37 -15.30 -6.59
N LYS A 66 7.43 -16.18 -7.58
CA LYS A 66 7.78 -15.76 -8.95
C LYS A 66 6.66 -14.92 -9.56
N ILE A 67 7.01 -13.80 -10.17
CA ILE A 67 6.03 -12.88 -10.78
C ILE A 67 5.14 -13.58 -11.83
N SER A 68 5.69 -14.53 -12.60
CA SER A 68 4.93 -15.32 -13.56
C SER A 68 3.84 -16.18 -12.91
N LYS A 69 4.06 -16.65 -11.67
CA LYS A 69 3.05 -17.38 -10.91
C LYS A 69 2.02 -16.41 -10.32
N ILE A 70 2.45 -15.28 -9.76
CA ILE A 70 1.53 -14.28 -9.21
C ILE A 70 0.59 -13.76 -10.31
N SER A 71 1.09 -13.51 -11.50
CA SER A 71 0.31 -12.96 -12.62
C SER A 71 -0.75 -13.91 -13.17
N SER A 72 -0.65 -15.22 -12.90
CA SER A 72 -1.66 -16.21 -13.27
C SER A 72 -2.78 -16.37 -12.23
N LEU A 73 -2.66 -15.74 -11.06
CA LEU A 73 -3.65 -15.78 -10.01
C LEU A 73 -4.74 -14.73 -10.25
N SER A 74 -5.97 -15.06 -9.86
CA SER A 74 -7.06 -14.09 -9.74
C SER A 74 -6.79 -13.09 -8.62
N ASN A 75 -7.53 -11.98 -8.59
CA ASN A 75 -7.41 -11.01 -7.49
C ASN A 75 -7.78 -11.63 -6.12
N GLU A 76 -8.73 -12.57 -6.09
CA GLU A 76 -9.14 -13.31 -4.90
C GLU A 76 -8.00 -14.22 -4.43
N GLU A 77 -7.41 -15.02 -5.32
CA GLU A 77 -6.28 -15.90 -4.99
C GLU A 77 -5.05 -15.12 -4.52
N ILE A 78 -4.80 -13.94 -5.08
CA ILE A 78 -3.75 -13.02 -4.60
C ILE A 78 -4.08 -12.59 -3.16
N SER A 79 -5.32 -12.19 -2.88
CA SER A 79 -5.76 -11.77 -1.54
C SER A 79 -5.62 -12.90 -0.51
N ASP A 80 -6.05 -14.11 -0.86
CA ASP A 80 -5.95 -15.30 -0.01
C ASP A 80 -4.48 -15.68 0.27
N SER A 81 -3.63 -15.59 -0.76
CA SER A 81 -2.19 -15.82 -0.62
C SER A 81 -1.54 -14.79 0.32
N VAL A 82 -1.93 -13.52 0.21
CA VAL A 82 -1.49 -12.44 1.13
C VAL A 82 -1.96 -12.73 2.56
N SER A 83 -3.22 -13.12 2.75
CA SER A 83 -3.77 -13.48 4.05
C SER A 83 -3.05 -14.68 4.68
N SER A 84 -2.69 -15.67 3.87
CA SER A 84 -1.93 -16.84 4.31
C SER A 84 -0.50 -16.51 4.75
N ILE A 85 0.12 -15.52 4.12
CA ILE A 85 1.43 -14.98 4.53
C ILE A 85 1.29 -14.20 5.84
N ALA A 86 0.24 -13.40 5.98
CA ALA A 86 -0.04 -12.64 7.20
C ALA A 86 -0.12 -13.53 8.44
N LEU A 87 -0.67 -14.72 8.29
CA LEU A 87 -0.76 -15.73 9.35
C LEU A 87 0.58 -16.42 9.68
N LYS A 88 1.57 -16.36 8.77
CA LYS A 88 2.82 -17.15 8.88
C LYS A 88 4.10 -16.34 9.08
N SER A 89 4.13 -15.06 8.73
CA SER A 89 5.34 -14.23 8.85
C SER A 89 5.03 -12.74 8.83
N ASN A 90 5.79 -11.99 9.59
CA ASN A 90 5.86 -10.51 9.69
C ASN A 90 4.62 -9.75 9.22
N SER A 91 3.66 -9.61 10.11
CA SER A 91 2.44 -8.83 9.94
C SER A 91 2.68 -7.32 9.66
N GLU A 92 3.91 -6.83 9.93
CA GLU A 92 4.27 -5.41 9.89
C GLU A 92 4.08 -4.79 8.50
N GLN A 93 4.63 -5.39 7.45
CA GLN A 93 4.52 -4.82 6.09
C GLN A 93 3.07 -4.82 5.57
N ILE A 94 2.30 -5.82 5.96
CA ILE A 94 0.86 -5.88 5.64
C ILE A 94 0.13 -4.76 6.36
N ALA A 95 0.40 -4.60 7.65
CA ALA A 95 -0.16 -3.51 8.46
C ALA A 95 0.19 -2.14 7.89
N ILE A 96 1.46 -1.90 7.52
CA ILE A 96 1.93 -0.67 6.89
C ILE A 96 1.19 -0.41 5.57
N ASN A 97 1.04 -1.42 4.71
CA ASN A 97 0.33 -1.30 3.45
C ASN A 97 -1.16 -0.99 3.67
N THR A 98 -1.79 -1.61 4.67
CA THR A 98 -3.19 -1.35 5.04
C THR A 98 -3.35 0.09 5.55
N PHE A 99 -2.45 0.59 6.39
CA PHE A 99 -2.46 1.99 6.82
C PHE A 99 -2.26 2.96 5.64
N LYS A 100 -1.39 2.66 4.67
CA LYS A 100 -1.25 3.47 3.45
C LYS A 100 -2.54 3.49 2.63
N LEU A 101 -3.25 2.37 2.52
CA LEU A 101 -4.54 2.31 1.83
C LEU A 101 -5.62 3.10 2.58
N ALA A 102 -5.69 2.98 3.91
CA ALA A 102 -6.58 3.76 4.75
C ALA A 102 -6.34 5.27 4.57
N MET A 103 -5.08 5.69 4.53
CA MET A 103 -4.68 7.08 4.27
C MET A 103 -5.17 7.58 2.92
N ILE A 104 -4.94 6.83 1.84
CA ILE A 104 -5.29 7.24 0.47
C ILE A 104 -6.81 7.37 0.31
N ASN A 105 -7.57 6.49 0.96
CA ASN A 105 -9.03 6.48 0.91
C ASN A 105 -9.69 7.40 1.94
N PHE A 106 -8.94 8.00 2.86
CA PHE A 106 -9.46 8.68 4.06
C PHE A 106 -10.37 7.77 4.90
N ASP A 107 -10.01 6.48 4.98
CA ASP A 107 -10.80 5.44 5.62
C ASP A 107 -10.38 5.24 7.08
N CYS A 108 -11.10 5.92 7.97
CA CYS A 108 -10.92 5.83 9.41
C CYS A 108 -11.24 4.45 9.97
N GLU A 109 -12.23 3.77 9.40
CA GLU A 109 -12.68 2.45 9.85
C GLU A 109 -11.62 1.39 9.54
N LEU A 110 -11.08 1.39 8.31
CA LEU A 110 -9.97 0.52 7.92
C LEU A 110 -8.74 0.74 8.80
N PHE A 111 -8.41 2.02 9.12
CA PHE A 111 -7.30 2.34 10.02
C PHE A 111 -7.51 1.72 11.40
N ASN A 112 -8.68 1.96 12.01
CA ASN A 112 -8.98 1.45 13.36
C ASN A 112 -8.99 -0.07 13.39
N LYS A 113 -9.64 -0.72 12.43
CA LYS A 113 -9.69 -2.18 12.33
C LYS A 113 -8.29 -2.79 12.27
N ASN A 114 -7.41 -2.25 11.42
CA ASN A 114 -6.03 -2.72 11.29
C ASN A 114 -5.24 -2.51 12.60
N TYR A 115 -5.43 -1.37 13.27
CA TYR A 115 -4.80 -1.08 14.55
C TYR A 115 -5.24 -2.06 15.64
N ASP A 116 -6.56 -2.26 15.78
CA ASP A 116 -7.13 -3.15 16.80
C ASP A 116 -6.74 -4.62 16.57
N GLU A 117 -6.65 -5.04 15.29
CA GLU A 117 -6.19 -6.37 14.92
C GLU A 117 -4.72 -6.61 15.38
N ILE A 118 -3.84 -5.63 15.18
CA ILE A 118 -2.45 -5.75 15.65
C ILE A 118 -2.42 -5.81 17.17
N LEU A 119 -3.15 -4.94 17.86
CA LEU A 119 -3.21 -4.92 19.33
C LEU A 119 -3.81 -6.19 19.95
N SER A 120 -4.60 -6.95 19.21
CA SER A 120 -5.14 -8.22 19.70
C SER A 120 -4.06 -9.30 19.88
N HIS A 121 -2.89 -9.13 19.27
CA HIS A 121 -1.78 -10.09 19.27
C HIS A 121 -0.45 -9.50 19.75
N GLN A 122 -0.33 -8.17 19.77
CA GLN A 122 0.89 -7.43 20.10
C GLN A 122 0.59 -6.30 21.09
N ASN A 123 1.63 -5.76 21.72
CA ASN A 123 1.49 -4.58 22.58
C ASN A 123 1.65 -3.27 21.79
N PHE A 124 1.35 -2.16 22.45
CA PHE A 124 1.46 -0.83 21.83
C PHE A 124 2.90 -0.49 21.44
N GLU A 125 3.89 -0.90 22.22
CA GLU A 125 5.31 -0.64 21.92
C GLU A 125 5.69 -1.23 20.56
N TYR A 126 5.26 -2.47 20.26
CA TYR A 126 5.44 -3.11 18.98
C TYR A 126 4.76 -2.30 17.85
N VAL A 127 3.49 -1.89 18.04
CA VAL A 127 2.79 -1.07 17.03
C VAL A 127 3.53 0.22 16.75
N PHE A 128 4.06 0.87 17.79
CA PHE A 128 4.77 2.13 17.66
C PHE A 128 6.11 1.95 16.95
N VAL A 129 6.94 1.02 17.41
CA VAL A 129 8.33 0.85 16.93
C VAL A 129 8.38 0.14 15.59
N ASP A 130 7.65 -0.97 15.45
CA ASP A 130 7.78 -1.87 14.30
C ASP A 130 6.78 -1.57 13.17
N VAL A 131 5.72 -0.78 13.46
CA VAL A 131 4.72 -0.43 12.45
C VAL A 131 4.66 1.07 12.20
N PHE A 132 4.41 1.91 13.22
CA PHE A 132 4.23 3.35 13.01
C PHE A 132 5.53 4.07 12.63
N MET A 133 6.67 3.73 13.23
CA MET A 133 7.94 4.37 12.87
C MET A 133 8.36 4.08 11.42
N PRO A 134 8.33 2.83 10.92
CA PRO A 134 8.55 2.56 9.49
C PRO A 134 7.52 3.21 8.58
N LEU A 135 6.23 3.20 8.94
CA LEU A 135 5.18 3.89 8.20
C LEU A 135 5.48 5.38 8.05
N MET A 136 5.83 6.06 9.14
CA MET A 136 6.17 7.50 9.11
C MET A 136 7.37 7.79 8.20
N LYS A 137 8.37 6.91 8.19
CA LYS A 137 9.52 7.02 7.27
C LYS A 137 9.09 6.90 5.81
N GLU A 138 8.22 5.94 5.49
CA GLU A 138 7.67 5.78 4.13
C GLU A 138 6.79 6.99 3.74
N LEU A 139 5.98 7.51 4.65
CA LEU A 139 5.17 8.72 4.42
C LEU A 139 6.04 9.92 4.06
N GLY A 140 7.20 10.09 4.71
CA GLY A 140 8.16 11.14 4.36
C GLY A 140 8.62 11.05 2.90
N ILE A 141 8.90 9.85 2.41
CA ILE A 141 9.28 9.61 1.00
C ILE A 141 8.11 9.92 0.06
N LEU A 142 6.91 9.45 0.39
CA LEU A 142 5.71 9.69 -0.41
C LEU A 142 5.36 11.18 -0.49
N TRP A 143 5.58 11.92 0.59
CA TRP A 143 5.46 13.37 0.65
C TRP A 143 6.47 14.09 -0.25
N GLN A 144 7.76 13.80 -0.09
CA GLN A 144 8.84 14.43 -0.87
C GLN A 144 8.68 14.20 -2.37
N THR A 145 8.12 13.06 -2.76
CA THR A 145 7.93 12.69 -4.18
C THR A 145 6.59 13.15 -4.74
N GLY A 146 5.76 13.84 -3.95
CA GLY A 146 4.43 14.29 -4.36
C GLY A 146 3.45 13.14 -4.64
N ALA A 147 3.74 11.94 -4.16
CA ALA A 147 2.83 10.80 -4.29
C ALA A 147 1.56 10.96 -3.44
N ILE A 148 1.68 11.63 -2.29
CA ILE A 148 0.56 12.00 -1.43
C ILE A 148 0.44 13.53 -1.31
N SER A 149 -0.77 14.01 -0.95
CA SER A 149 -1.05 15.43 -0.67
C SER A 149 -0.90 15.73 0.82
N PRO A 150 -0.80 17.01 1.22
CA PRO A 150 -0.85 17.42 2.63
C PRO A 150 -2.04 16.84 3.39
N THR A 151 -3.20 16.77 2.73
CA THR A 151 -4.42 16.23 3.34
C THR A 151 -4.29 14.77 3.73
N HIS A 152 -3.63 13.95 2.89
CA HIS A 152 -3.38 12.54 3.21
C HIS A 152 -2.44 12.40 4.41
N GLU A 153 -1.35 13.18 4.42
CA GLU A 153 -0.38 13.19 5.51
C GLU A 153 -1.04 13.63 6.82
N HIS A 154 -1.80 14.73 6.82
CA HIS A 154 -2.52 15.19 8.01
C HIS A 154 -3.54 14.18 8.52
N PHE A 155 -4.29 13.53 7.63
CA PHE A 155 -5.26 12.52 8.01
C PHE A 155 -4.60 11.38 8.81
N ILE A 156 -3.58 10.74 8.22
CA ILE A 156 -2.93 9.59 8.86
C ILE A 156 -2.19 9.97 10.13
N THR A 157 -1.51 11.13 10.15
CA THR A 157 -0.75 11.61 11.31
C THR A 157 -1.67 11.93 12.48
N ASN A 158 -2.85 12.49 12.22
CA ASN A 158 -3.83 12.75 13.29
C ASN A 158 -4.37 11.45 13.89
N LEU A 159 -4.63 10.42 13.08
CA LEU A 159 -5.07 9.12 13.59
C LEU A 159 -3.98 8.45 14.44
N ILE A 160 -2.72 8.48 13.98
CA ILE A 160 -1.58 7.97 14.75
C ILE A 160 -1.45 8.73 16.08
N LYS A 161 -1.50 10.06 16.06
CA LYS A 161 -1.46 10.89 17.29
C LYS A 161 -2.56 10.53 18.27
N GLN A 162 -3.80 10.32 17.80
CA GLN A 162 -4.90 9.89 18.66
C GLN A 162 -4.57 8.58 19.38
N LYS A 163 -4.00 7.59 18.66
CA LYS A 163 -3.61 6.31 19.28
C LYS A 163 -2.50 6.45 20.32
N ILE A 164 -1.56 7.38 20.11
CA ILE A 164 -0.49 7.67 21.07
C ILE A 164 -1.03 8.35 22.34
N HIS A 165 -2.05 9.20 22.24
CA HIS A 165 -2.59 9.93 23.39
C HIS A 165 -3.54 9.11 24.28
N ILE A 166 -4.06 7.98 23.77
CA ILE A 166 -5.00 7.11 24.49
C ILE A 166 -4.24 6.07 25.36
N GLN A 167 -2.95 5.89 25.13
CA GLN A 167 -2.10 4.98 25.94
C GLN A 167 -1.55 5.69 27.19
#